data_dc7dc1e227ba7faf8baec124970da474
#
_entry.id   dc7dc1e227ba7faf8baec124970da474
#
_cell.length_a   1.000
_cell.length_b   1.000
_cell.length_c   1.000
_cell.angle_alpha   90.00
_cell.angle_beta   90.00
_cell.angle_gamma   90.00
#
_symmetry.space_group_name_H-M   'P 1'
#
loop_
_entity.id
_entity.type
_entity.pdbx_description
1 polymer ?
#
loop_
_entity_poly.entity_id
_entity_poly.type
_entity_poly.pdbx_seq_one_letter_code
_entity_poly.pdbx_strand_id
1 'polypeptide(L)'
;MEKRQYSRLDNIIMQIDAVLSESSKPRSEHIKREYPGGSVSESKLNEDEKKHISGLMRVNHAGEISAQALYKAQALTAIDNKLKETMKKSADEEIDHLDWCERRLDELGGHTSYLSPVWYAGSFGIGLLAGFFGDKSNLSFIAETEYQVVKHLDSHIKQLPENDERSRVILEQMRDDELHHATIAETNGAENLPEGVKSLMTLVSKIMTKTAYYI
;
A
#
# COMPACT_ATOMS: atom_id res chain seq x y z
N MET A 1 -25.15 23.34 -28.14
CA MET A 1 -23.93 22.50 -28.13
C MET A 1 -24.33 21.09 -27.69
N GLU A 2 -24.27 20.14 -28.61
CA GLU A 2 -24.53 18.73 -28.28
C GLU A 2 -23.47 18.23 -27.28
N LYS A 3 -23.92 17.67 -26.13
CA LYS A 3 -23.01 17.02 -25.19
C LYS A 3 -22.49 15.75 -25.82
N ARG A 4 -21.18 15.67 -26.02
CA ARG A 4 -20.50 14.49 -26.54
C ARG A 4 -20.86 13.28 -25.65
N GLN A 5 -21.47 12.26 -26.23
CA GLN A 5 -21.73 11.00 -25.52
C GLN A 5 -20.47 10.14 -25.61
N TYR A 6 -19.90 9.82 -24.46
CA TYR A 6 -18.76 8.94 -24.35
C TYR A 6 -19.21 7.48 -24.26
N SER A 7 -18.52 6.59 -24.96
CA SER A 7 -18.73 5.15 -24.86
C SER A 7 -18.20 4.64 -23.51
N ARG A 8 -18.52 3.39 -23.14
CA ARG A 8 -17.95 2.74 -21.95
C ARG A 8 -16.42 2.66 -22.02
N LEU A 9 -15.88 2.42 -23.21
CA LEU A 9 -14.45 2.37 -23.44
C LEU A 9 -13.79 3.75 -23.26
N ASP A 10 -14.41 4.82 -23.77
CA ASP A 10 -13.92 6.18 -23.56
C ASP A 10 -13.86 6.54 -22.07
N ASN A 11 -14.89 6.14 -21.31
CA ASN A 11 -14.92 6.37 -19.86
C ASN A 11 -13.78 5.62 -19.14
N ILE A 12 -13.49 4.37 -19.52
CA ILE A 12 -12.38 3.59 -18.98
C ILE A 12 -11.04 4.26 -19.32
N ILE A 13 -10.86 4.67 -20.58
CA ILE A 13 -9.62 5.36 -21.02
C ILE A 13 -9.43 6.65 -20.27
N MET A 14 -10.47 7.48 -20.12
CA MET A 14 -10.40 8.73 -19.36
C MET A 14 -10.06 8.50 -17.88
N GLN A 15 -10.57 7.42 -17.28
CA GLN A 15 -10.24 7.07 -15.90
C GLN A 15 -8.79 6.59 -15.76
N ILE A 16 -8.30 5.78 -16.69
CA ILE A 16 -6.90 5.37 -16.73
C ILE A 16 -6.00 6.60 -16.91
N ASP A 17 -6.33 7.50 -17.83
CA ASP A 17 -5.59 8.74 -18.06
C ASP A 17 -5.57 9.63 -16.80
N ALA A 18 -6.69 9.76 -16.10
CA ALA A 18 -6.75 10.49 -14.83
C ALA A 18 -5.84 9.88 -13.74
N VAL A 19 -5.81 8.55 -13.61
CA VAL A 19 -4.92 7.83 -12.67
C VAL A 19 -3.45 8.04 -13.05
N LEU A 20 -3.11 7.94 -14.32
CA LEU A 20 -1.75 8.16 -14.82
C LEU A 20 -1.31 9.62 -14.61
N SER A 21 -2.19 10.57 -14.89
CA SER A 21 -1.94 12.00 -14.69
C SER A 21 -1.73 12.34 -13.21
N GLU A 22 -2.54 11.77 -12.32
CA GLU A 22 -2.39 11.93 -10.87
C GLU A 22 -1.06 11.31 -10.39
N SER A 23 -0.74 10.11 -10.86
CA SER A 23 0.51 9.42 -10.53
C SER A 23 1.77 10.11 -11.07
N SER A 24 1.64 11.02 -12.04
CA SER A 24 2.75 11.80 -12.60
C SER A 24 3.04 13.09 -11.83
N LYS A 25 2.18 13.49 -10.89
CA LYS A 25 2.43 14.66 -10.04
C LYS A 25 3.58 14.38 -9.07
N PRO A 26 4.38 15.41 -8.72
CA PRO A 26 5.41 15.26 -7.71
C PRO A 26 4.81 14.73 -6.40
N ARG A 27 5.41 13.67 -5.84
CA ARG A 27 4.94 13.05 -4.57
C ARG A 27 4.85 14.08 -3.44
N SER A 28 5.76 15.06 -3.40
CA SER A 28 5.77 16.13 -2.39
C SER A 28 4.49 16.95 -2.30
N GLU A 29 3.67 16.99 -3.35
CA GLU A 29 2.37 17.69 -3.32
C GLU A 29 1.28 16.88 -2.58
N HIS A 30 1.50 15.57 -2.41
CA HIS A 30 0.54 14.65 -1.80
C HIS A 30 0.87 14.29 -0.36
N ILE A 31 2.13 14.49 0.07
CA ILE A 31 2.57 14.22 1.45
C ILE A 31 1.84 15.20 2.40
N LYS A 32 1.09 14.66 3.35
CA LYS A 32 0.24 15.44 4.27
C LYS A 32 0.66 15.31 5.72
N ARG A 33 1.35 14.23 6.08
CA ARG A 33 1.67 13.89 7.46
C ARG A 33 3.16 14.00 7.73
N GLU A 34 3.48 14.36 8.97
CA GLU A 34 4.87 14.41 9.41
C GLU A 34 5.50 13.01 9.45
N TYR A 35 6.79 12.96 9.16
CA TYR A 35 7.58 11.74 9.24
C TYR A 35 7.76 11.30 10.70
N PRO A 36 7.22 10.15 11.15
CA PRO A 36 7.26 9.72 12.54
C PRO A 36 8.68 9.58 13.09
N GLY A 37 9.62 9.12 12.24
CA GLY A 37 11.03 8.99 12.59
C GLY A 37 11.77 10.31 12.81
N GLY A 38 11.21 11.44 12.37
CA GLY A 38 11.88 12.75 12.42
C GLY A 38 12.14 13.26 13.83
N SER A 39 11.31 12.90 14.80
CA SER A 39 11.46 13.29 16.22
C SER A 39 12.34 12.34 17.02
N VAL A 40 12.75 11.20 16.46
CA VAL A 40 13.53 10.16 17.15
C VAL A 40 14.99 10.23 16.71
N SER A 41 15.91 10.23 17.68
CA SER A 41 17.34 10.24 17.40
C SER A 41 17.78 8.94 16.73
N GLU A 42 18.75 9.05 15.78
CA GLU A 42 19.33 7.87 15.14
C GLU A 42 20.15 7.05 16.13
N SER A 43 19.93 5.74 16.12
CA SER A 43 20.67 4.79 16.94
C SER A 43 21.98 4.38 16.27
N LYS A 44 22.95 3.94 17.08
CA LYS A 44 24.17 3.33 16.55
C LYS A 44 23.84 1.91 16.06
N LEU A 45 23.71 1.76 14.76
CA LEU A 45 23.48 0.49 14.08
C LEU A 45 24.78 0.03 13.39
N ASN A 46 25.08 -1.25 13.48
CA ASN A 46 26.14 -1.83 12.67
C ASN A 46 25.68 -2.10 11.22
N GLU A 47 26.60 -2.44 10.32
CA GLU A 47 26.28 -2.59 8.89
C GLU A 47 25.32 -3.75 8.61
N ASP A 48 25.38 -4.84 9.38
CA ASP A 48 24.46 -5.97 9.21
C ASP A 48 23.04 -5.59 9.68
N GLU A 49 22.92 -4.86 10.77
CA GLU A 49 21.64 -4.32 11.25
C GLU A 49 21.03 -3.35 10.23
N LYS A 50 21.82 -2.38 9.72
CA LYS A 50 21.35 -1.47 8.66
C LYS A 50 20.86 -2.20 7.43
N LYS A 51 21.61 -3.20 6.97
CA LYS A 51 21.24 -4.03 5.83
C LYS A 51 19.94 -4.79 6.07
N HIS A 52 19.78 -5.37 7.26
CA HIS A 52 18.57 -6.08 7.63
C HIS A 52 17.35 -5.13 7.67
N ILE A 53 17.46 -4.00 8.36
CA ILE A 53 16.39 -2.99 8.47
C ILE A 53 16.04 -2.45 7.08
N SER A 54 17.04 -2.15 6.23
CA SER A 54 16.80 -1.74 4.83
C SER A 54 16.03 -2.81 4.05
N GLY A 55 16.29 -4.09 4.28
CA GLY A 55 15.51 -5.17 3.69
C GLY A 55 14.06 -5.14 4.14
N LEU A 56 13.80 -4.96 5.44
CA LEU A 56 12.44 -4.85 5.99
C LEU A 56 11.71 -3.62 5.44
N MET A 57 12.36 -2.45 5.44
CA MET A 57 11.77 -1.21 4.92
C MET A 57 11.48 -1.26 3.41
N ARG A 58 12.34 -1.96 2.63
CA ARG A 58 12.11 -2.18 1.21
C ARG A 58 10.89 -3.06 0.95
N VAL A 59 10.68 -4.08 1.77
CA VAL A 59 9.49 -4.91 1.72
C VAL A 59 8.23 -4.07 2.00
N ASN A 60 8.26 -3.24 3.06
CA ASN A 60 7.14 -2.38 3.40
C ASN A 60 6.86 -1.40 2.25
N HIS A 61 7.88 -0.71 1.73
CA HIS A 61 7.72 0.17 0.57
C HIS A 61 7.09 -0.53 -0.65
N ALA A 62 7.49 -1.77 -0.95
CA ALA A 62 6.88 -2.55 -2.03
C ALA A 62 5.42 -2.93 -1.73
N GLY A 63 5.10 -3.15 -0.46
CA GLY A 63 3.74 -3.34 0.03
C GLY A 63 2.87 -2.11 -0.21
N GLU A 64 3.33 -0.90 0.18
CA GLU A 64 2.60 0.35 -0.01
C GLU A 64 2.39 0.70 -1.49
N ILE A 65 3.38 0.46 -2.36
CA ILE A 65 3.21 0.57 -3.82
C ILE A 65 2.08 -0.36 -4.30
N SER A 66 2.02 -1.57 -3.76
CA SER A 66 1.00 -2.55 -4.11
C SER A 66 -0.38 -2.15 -3.58
N ALA A 67 -0.48 -1.68 -2.34
CA ALA A 67 -1.71 -1.19 -1.72
C ALA A 67 -2.27 0.02 -2.49
N GLN A 68 -1.44 1.01 -2.80
CA GLN A 68 -1.83 2.15 -3.61
C GLN A 68 -2.39 1.74 -4.98
N ALA A 69 -1.73 0.77 -5.66
CA ALA A 69 -2.19 0.26 -6.94
C ALA A 69 -3.53 -0.46 -6.83
N LEU A 70 -3.71 -1.29 -5.78
CA LEU A 70 -4.97 -1.96 -5.46
C LEU A 70 -6.09 -0.94 -5.27
N TYR A 71 -5.92 0.03 -4.37
CA TYR A 71 -6.92 1.07 -4.09
C TYR A 71 -7.31 1.87 -5.32
N LYS A 72 -6.33 2.29 -6.14
CA LYS A 72 -6.60 3.01 -7.40
C LYS A 72 -7.42 2.16 -8.37
N ALA A 73 -7.07 0.90 -8.56
CA ALA A 73 -7.79 -0.02 -9.44
C ALA A 73 -9.20 -0.31 -8.93
N GLN A 74 -9.36 -0.50 -7.64
CA GLN A 74 -10.63 -0.75 -6.99
C GLN A 74 -11.55 0.47 -7.03
N ALA A 75 -11.01 1.69 -6.88
CA ALA A 75 -11.77 2.93 -7.05
C ALA A 75 -12.31 3.10 -8.48
N LEU A 76 -11.61 2.58 -9.51
CA LEU A 76 -12.09 2.61 -10.89
C LEU A 76 -13.30 1.70 -11.12
N THR A 77 -13.39 0.60 -10.40
CA THR A 77 -14.44 -0.42 -10.55
C THR A 77 -15.58 -0.27 -9.55
N ALA A 78 -15.40 0.49 -8.48
CA ALA A 78 -16.42 0.74 -7.45
C ALA A 78 -17.68 1.38 -8.07
N ILE A 79 -18.84 0.84 -7.67
CA ILE A 79 -20.18 1.32 -8.12
C ILE A 79 -20.66 2.42 -7.19
N ASP A 80 -20.48 2.25 -5.88
CA ASP A 80 -20.86 3.23 -4.86
C ASP A 80 -19.87 4.39 -4.84
N ASN A 81 -20.37 5.63 -5.00
CA ASN A 81 -19.53 6.83 -5.02
C ASN A 81 -18.84 7.11 -3.68
N LYS A 82 -19.49 6.78 -2.55
CA LYS A 82 -18.88 6.95 -1.22
C LYS A 82 -17.71 5.99 -1.05
N LEU A 83 -17.88 4.74 -1.48
CA LEU A 83 -16.83 3.75 -1.48
C LEU A 83 -15.65 4.19 -2.36
N LYS A 84 -15.93 4.70 -3.55
CA LYS A 84 -14.92 5.24 -4.46
C LYS A 84 -14.09 6.36 -3.83
N GLU A 85 -14.74 7.30 -3.14
CA GLU A 85 -14.04 8.39 -2.46
C GLU A 85 -13.23 7.88 -1.25
N THR A 86 -13.75 6.89 -0.51
CA THR A 86 -13.02 6.24 0.58
C THR A 86 -11.74 5.58 0.06
N MET A 87 -11.82 4.82 -1.03
CA MET A 87 -10.65 4.16 -1.64
C MET A 87 -9.61 5.14 -2.15
N LYS A 88 -10.04 6.26 -2.74
CA LYS A 88 -9.11 7.32 -3.16
C LYS A 88 -8.39 7.93 -1.96
N LYS A 89 -9.13 8.18 -0.87
CA LYS A 89 -8.55 8.72 0.35
C LYS A 89 -7.50 7.76 0.94
N SER A 90 -7.79 6.47 1.01
CA SER A 90 -6.81 5.48 1.46
C SER A 90 -5.59 5.44 0.51
N ALA A 91 -5.79 5.44 -0.81
CA ALA A 91 -4.69 5.52 -1.76
C ALA A 91 -3.80 6.77 -1.58
N ASP A 92 -4.37 7.90 -1.13
CA ASP A 92 -3.62 9.12 -0.81
C ASP A 92 -2.83 8.96 0.51
N GLU A 93 -3.38 8.26 1.50
CA GLU A 93 -2.72 7.97 2.78
C GLU A 93 -1.50 7.07 2.59
N GLU A 94 -1.54 6.11 1.65
CA GLU A 94 -0.38 5.29 1.27
C GLU A 94 0.82 6.10 0.74
N ILE A 95 0.59 7.33 0.27
CA ILE A 95 1.69 8.20 -0.17
C ILE A 95 2.55 8.64 1.01
N ASP A 96 1.96 8.88 2.17
CA ASP A 96 2.69 9.20 3.38
C ASP A 96 3.54 8.01 3.83
N HIS A 97 2.99 6.79 3.83
CA HIS A 97 3.72 5.56 4.14
C HIS A 97 4.89 5.30 3.18
N LEU A 98 4.68 5.54 1.89
CA LEU A 98 5.74 5.45 0.88
C LEU A 98 6.88 6.44 1.17
N ASP A 99 6.56 7.70 1.48
CA ASP A 99 7.56 8.72 1.84
C ASP A 99 8.32 8.32 3.10
N TRP A 100 7.64 7.81 4.13
CA TRP A 100 8.29 7.37 5.37
C TRP A 100 9.25 6.20 5.14
N CYS A 101 8.85 5.22 4.34
CA CYS A 101 9.71 4.10 3.98
C CYS A 101 10.93 4.55 3.15
N GLU A 102 10.74 5.44 2.17
CA GLU A 102 11.85 5.98 1.36
C GLU A 102 12.85 6.76 2.19
N ARG A 103 12.37 7.69 3.04
CA ARG A 103 13.25 8.45 3.93
C ARG A 103 14.06 7.52 4.84
N ARG A 104 13.40 6.51 5.42
CA ARG A 104 14.12 5.56 6.27
C ARG A 104 15.16 4.75 5.50
N LEU A 105 14.85 4.32 4.28
CA LEU A 105 15.81 3.66 3.40
C LEU A 105 17.01 4.56 3.09
N ASP A 106 16.79 5.83 2.78
CA ASP A 106 17.85 6.80 2.49
C ASP A 106 18.74 7.01 3.72
N GLU A 107 18.17 7.15 4.94
CA GLU A 107 18.92 7.27 6.20
C GLU A 107 19.81 6.05 6.49
N LEU A 108 19.36 4.86 6.07
CA LEU A 108 20.10 3.60 6.23
C LEU A 108 21.11 3.35 5.09
N GLY A 109 21.15 4.21 4.06
CA GLY A 109 21.96 4.00 2.86
C GLY A 109 21.43 2.86 1.97
N GLY A 110 20.13 2.56 2.08
CA GLY A 110 19.45 1.52 1.29
C GLY A 110 18.83 2.07 0.01
N HIS A 111 17.96 1.29 -0.60
CA HIS A 111 17.21 1.65 -1.82
C HIS A 111 15.86 0.95 -1.85
N THR A 112 14.91 1.47 -2.60
CA THR A 112 13.60 0.85 -2.87
C THR A 112 13.75 -0.36 -3.81
N SER A 113 12.70 -1.19 -3.90
CA SER A 113 12.76 -2.37 -4.79
C SER A 113 12.82 -1.98 -6.26
N TYR A 114 13.75 -2.57 -7.01
CA TYR A 114 13.82 -2.41 -8.47
C TYR A 114 12.63 -3.03 -9.20
N LEU A 115 11.89 -3.91 -8.53
CA LEU A 115 10.68 -4.53 -9.07
C LEU A 115 9.40 -3.75 -8.74
N SER A 116 9.50 -2.55 -8.16
CA SER A 116 8.35 -1.68 -7.86
C SER A 116 7.36 -1.52 -9.02
N PRO A 117 7.79 -1.33 -10.29
CA PRO A 117 6.86 -1.27 -11.41
C PRO A 117 6.09 -2.58 -11.65
N VAL A 118 6.71 -3.73 -11.37
CA VAL A 118 6.07 -5.05 -11.49
C VAL A 118 5.04 -5.24 -10.39
N TRP A 119 5.38 -4.87 -9.16
CA TRP A 119 4.47 -4.92 -8.02
C TRP A 119 3.26 -4.02 -8.25
N TYR A 120 3.48 -2.78 -8.70
CA TYR A 120 2.40 -1.86 -9.05
C TYR A 120 1.47 -2.44 -10.12
N ALA A 121 2.00 -2.86 -11.27
CA ALA A 121 1.20 -3.35 -12.37
C ALA A 121 0.42 -4.64 -12.03
N GLY A 122 1.06 -5.57 -11.30
CA GLY A 122 0.44 -6.80 -10.83
C GLY A 122 -0.71 -6.52 -9.85
N SER A 123 -0.48 -5.68 -8.85
CA SER A 123 -1.47 -5.31 -7.85
C SER A 123 -2.63 -4.52 -8.46
N PHE A 124 -2.35 -3.62 -9.41
CA PHE A 124 -3.39 -2.91 -10.15
C PHE A 124 -4.31 -3.88 -10.90
N GLY A 125 -3.73 -4.88 -11.60
CA GLY A 125 -4.49 -5.92 -12.28
C GLY A 125 -5.37 -6.75 -11.33
N ILE A 126 -4.83 -7.13 -10.16
CA ILE A 126 -5.57 -7.83 -9.11
C ILE A 126 -6.71 -6.97 -8.56
N GLY A 127 -6.46 -5.68 -8.31
CA GLY A 127 -7.47 -4.74 -7.84
C GLY A 127 -8.63 -4.56 -8.83
N LEU A 128 -8.33 -4.47 -10.14
CA LEU A 128 -9.38 -4.47 -11.17
C LEU A 128 -10.23 -5.73 -11.10
N LEU A 129 -9.59 -6.91 -11.02
CA LEU A 129 -10.30 -8.20 -10.93
C LEU A 129 -11.17 -8.26 -9.69
N ALA A 130 -10.67 -7.88 -8.51
CA ALA A 130 -11.45 -7.87 -7.27
C ALA A 130 -12.69 -6.97 -7.39
N GLY A 131 -12.54 -5.80 -7.98
CA GLY A 131 -13.64 -4.85 -8.17
C GLY A 131 -14.72 -5.29 -9.16
N PHE A 132 -14.41 -6.14 -10.14
CA PHE A 132 -15.40 -6.69 -11.05
C PHE A 132 -16.44 -7.60 -10.37
N PHE A 133 -16.13 -8.14 -9.19
CA PHE A 133 -17.06 -8.96 -8.40
C PHE A 133 -17.99 -8.12 -7.52
N GLY A 134 -17.95 -6.79 -7.65
CA GLY A 134 -18.82 -5.84 -6.97
C GLY A 134 -18.25 -5.30 -5.65
N ASP A 135 -18.88 -4.25 -5.14
CA ASP A 135 -18.37 -3.44 -4.02
C ASP A 135 -18.14 -4.23 -2.73
N LYS A 136 -18.98 -5.21 -2.43
CA LYS A 136 -18.83 -6.06 -1.26
C LYS A 136 -17.58 -6.95 -1.33
N SER A 137 -17.33 -7.57 -2.49
CA SER A 137 -16.11 -8.35 -2.73
C SER A 137 -14.88 -7.46 -2.68
N ASN A 138 -15.00 -6.28 -3.23
CA ASN A 138 -13.98 -5.24 -3.23
C ASN A 138 -13.55 -4.86 -1.81
N LEU A 139 -14.52 -4.53 -0.94
CA LEU A 139 -14.29 -4.22 0.48
C LEU A 139 -13.69 -5.41 1.24
N SER A 140 -14.19 -6.63 0.97
CA SER A 140 -13.67 -7.84 1.63
C SER A 140 -12.22 -8.12 1.25
N PHE A 141 -11.84 -7.83 0.00
CA PHE A 141 -10.47 -7.95 -0.46
C PHE A 141 -9.56 -6.91 0.22
N ILE A 142 -10.02 -5.66 0.38
CA ILE A 142 -9.29 -4.63 1.11
C ILE A 142 -9.08 -5.09 2.56
N ALA A 143 -10.14 -5.40 3.30
CA ALA A 143 -10.02 -5.79 4.70
C ALA A 143 -9.00 -6.93 4.92
N GLU A 144 -9.03 -7.96 4.07
CA GLU A 144 -8.07 -9.06 4.15
C GLU A 144 -6.64 -8.61 3.81
N THR A 145 -6.47 -7.72 2.83
CA THR A 145 -5.15 -7.16 2.47
C THR A 145 -4.57 -6.43 3.68
N GLU A 146 -5.33 -5.53 4.30
CA GLU A 146 -4.87 -4.74 5.44
C GLU A 146 -4.55 -5.62 6.65
N TYR A 147 -5.35 -6.63 6.96
CA TYR A 147 -5.02 -7.58 8.02
C TYR A 147 -3.74 -8.36 7.75
N GLN A 148 -3.44 -8.69 6.49
CA GLN A 148 -2.17 -9.32 6.13
C GLN A 148 -1.00 -8.32 6.27
N VAL A 149 -1.20 -7.05 5.94
CA VAL A 149 -0.20 -5.99 6.12
C VAL A 149 0.06 -5.76 7.61
N VAL A 150 -0.97 -5.59 8.44
CA VAL A 150 -0.83 -5.46 9.91
C VAL A 150 -0.01 -6.62 10.50
N LYS A 151 -0.35 -7.86 10.14
CA LYS A 151 0.39 -9.05 10.59
C LYS A 151 1.86 -9.02 10.14
N HIS A 152 2.10 -8.49 8.96
CA HIS A 152 3.43 -8.36 8.39
C HIS A 152 4.25 -7.30 9.13
N LEU A 153 3.68 -6.12 9.37
CA LEU A 153 4.27 -5.04 10.14
C LEU A 153 4.60 -5.48 11.57
N ASP A 154 3.68 -6.20 12.24
CA ASP A 154 3.94 -6.81 13.56
C ASP A 154 5.14 -7.77 13.55
N SER A 155 5.29 -8.53 12.46
CA SER A 155 6.44 -9.42 12.30
C SER A 155 7.74 -8.64 12.10
N HIS A 156 7.71 -7.54 11.34
CA HIS A 156 8.86 -6.68 11.10
C HIS A 156 9.28 -5.94 12.37
N ILE A 157 8.34 -5.38 13.14
CA ILE A 157 8.61 -4.72 14.42
C ILE A 157 9.38 -5.65 15.38
N LYS A 158 9.00 -6.93 15.41
CA LYS A 158 9.68 -7.96 16.24
C LYS A 158 11.09 -8.31 15.75
N GLN A 159 11.41 -8.03 14.50
CA GLN A 159 12.70 -8.31 13.90
C GLN A 159 13.66 -7.12 13.95
N LEU A 160 13.16 -5.92 14.34
CA LEU A 160 14.00 -4.75 14.53
C LEU A 160 14.95 -4.95 15.71
N PRO A 161 16.20 -4.45 15.63
CA PRO A 161 17.07 -4.30 16.80
C PRO A 161 16.36 -3.54 17.92
N GLU A 162 16.61 -3.92 19.16
CA GLU A 162 15.94 -3.31 20.33
C GLU A 162 16.17 -1.79 20.42
N ASN A 163 17.31 -1.31 19.94
CA ASN A 163 17.68 0.10 19.93
C ASN A 163 17.22 0.88 18.69
N ASP A 164 16.62 0.25 17.67
CA ASP A 164 16.11 0.95 16.49
C ASP A 164 14.70 1.51 16.71
N GLU A 165 14.62 2.49 17.60
CA GLU A 165 13.36 3.17 17.91
C GLU A 165 12.82 3.96 16.71
N ARG A 166 13.70 4.49 15.86
CA ARG A 166 13.30 5.29 14.70
C ARG A 166 12.50 4.47 13.67
N SER A 167 12.97 3.27 13.31
CA SER A 167 12.21 2.37 12.45
C SER A 167 10.95 1.84 13.14
N ARG A 168 11.02 1.62 14.46
CA ARG A 168 9.89 1.13 15.26
C ARG A 168 8.71 2.06 15.19
N VAL A 169 8.88 3.35 15.49
CA VAL A 169 7.77 4.31 15.49
C VAL A 169 7.14 4.48 14.10
N ILE A 170 7.92 4.35 13.02
CA ILE A 170 7.41 4.37 11.65
C ILE A 170 6.47 3.17 11.43
N LEU A 171 6.95 1.96 11.73
CA LEU A 171 6.19 0.74 11.48
C LEU A 171 4.96 0.62 12.40
N GLU A 172 5.04 1.12 13.63
CA GLU A 172 3.91 1.17 14.56
C GLU A 172 2.83 2.12 14.05
N GLN A 173 3.20 3.30 13.55
CA GLN A 173 2.24 4.23 12.98
C GLN A 173 1.57 3.64 11.73
N MET A 174 2.33 3.05 10.81
CA MET A 174 1.80 2.36 9.64
C MET A 174 0.82 1.25 10.05
N ARG A 175 1.22 0.38 11.00
CA ARG A 175 0.35 -0.70 11.51
C ARG A 175 -0.99 -0.18 12.04
N ASP A 176 -0.98 0.91 12.77
CA ASP A 176 -2.19 1.48 13.37
C ASP A 176 -3.10 2.08 12.28
N ASP A 177 -2.52 2.68 11.25
CA ASP A 177 -3.23 3.18 10.08
C ASP A 177 -3.88 2.03 9.28
N GLU A 178 -3.13 0.94 9.01
CA GLU A 178 -3.67 -0.22 8.28
C GLU A 178 -4.78 -0.94 9.03
N LEU A 179 -4.67 -1.03 10.36
CA LEU A 179 -5.76 -1.55 11.18
C LEU A 179 -7.01 -0.67 11.08
N HIS A 180 -6.82 0.65 10.98
CA HIS A 180 -7.92 1.58 10.76
C HIS A 180 -8.56 1.38 9.37
N HIS A 181 -7.77 1.20 8.31
CA HIS A 181 -8.26 0.88 6.95
C HIS A 181 -9.08 -0.41 6.93
N ALA A 182 -8.59 -1.48 7.56
CA ALA A 182 -9.33 -2.73 7.71
C ALA A 182 -10.69 -2.51 8.41
N THR A 183 -10.71 -1.74 9.51
CA THR A 183 -11.93 -1.42 10.26
C THR A 183 -12.92 -0.60 9.44
N ILE A 184 -12.44 0.34 8.62
CA ILE A 184 -13.28 1.11 7.69
C ILE A 184 -13.92 0.16 6.67
N ALA A 185 -13.15 -0.76 6.08
CA ALA A 185 -13.69 -1.72 5.12
C ALA A 185 -14.77 -2.60 5.74
N GLU A 186 -14.56 -3.12 6.97
CA GLU A 186 -15.56 -3.92 7.71
C GLU A 186 -16.83 -3.13 7.99
N THR A 187 -16.70 -1.89 8.47
CA THR A 187 -17.84 -1.02 8.81
C THR A 187 -18.69 -0.67 7.57
N ASN A 188 -18.06 -0.68 6.38
CA ASN A 188 -18.73 -0.46 5.11
C ASN A 188 -19.22 -1.75 4.43
N GLY A 189 -19.14 -2.91 5.09
CA GLY A 189 -19.78 -4.15 4.67
C GLY A 189 -18.85 -5.21 4.08
N ALA A 190 -17.55 -5.15 4.41
CA ALA A 190 -16.65 -6.26 4.10
C ALA A 190 -17.09 -7.55 4.80
N GLU A 191 -16.95 -8.66 4.12
CA GLU A 191 -17.18 -10.00 4.65
C GLU A 191 -15.91 -10.84 4.57
N ASN A 192 -15.91 -11.95 5.31
CA ASN A 192 -14.79 -12.89 5.22
C ASN A 192 -14.66 -13.49 3.83
N LEU A 193 -13.46 -13.38 3.24
CA LEU A 193 -13.14 -14.06 2.01
C LEU A 193 -13.05 -15.58 2.20
N PRO A 194 -13.33 -16.36 1.15
CA PRO A 194 -13.07 -17.79 1.16
C PRO A 194 -11.58 -18.10 1.45
N GLU A 195 -11.33 -19.15 2.24
CA GLU A 195 -9.97 -19.53 2.65
C GLU A 195 -9.01 -19.77 1.46
N GLY A 196 -9.52 -20.27 0.34
CA GLY A 196 -8.72 -20.43 -0.88
C GLY A 196 -8.20 -19.10 -1.43
N VAL A 197 -9.02 -18.03 -1.37
CA VAL A 197 -8.63 -16.67 -1.80
C VAL A 197 -7.58 -16.12 -0.84
N LYS A 198 -7.80 -16.20 0.47
CA LYS A 198 -6.84 -15.76 1.49
C LYS A 198 -5.49 -16.47 1.35
N SER A 199 -5.51 -17.77 1.10
CA SER A 199 -4.31 -18.56 0.89
C SER A 199 -3.54 -18.12 -0.35
N LEU A 200 -4.25 -17.81 -1.45
CA LEU A 200 -3.64 -17.28 -2.67
C LEU A 200 -3.03 -15.90 -2.44
N MET A 201 -3.75 -15.00 -1.77
CA MET A 201 -3.23 -13.68 -1.39
C MET A 201 -1.94 -13.82 -0.56
N THR A 202 -1.95 -14.69 0.44
CA THR A 202 -0.77 -14.97 1.29
C THR A 202 0.39 -15.53 0.45
N LEU A 203 0.15 -16.39 -0.53
CA LEU A 203 1.19 -16.94 -1.40
C LEU A 203 1.84 -15.85 -2.26
N VAL A 204 1.02 -15.01 -2.90
CA VAL A 204 1.49 -13.88 -3.72
C VAL A 204 2.28 -12.88 -2.87
N SER A 205 1.75 -12.53 -1.69
CA SER A 205 2.45 -11.68 -0.72
C SER A 205 3.81 -12.24 -0.32
N LYS A 206 3.91 -13.54 -0.02
CA LYS A 206 5.20 -14.19 0.32
C LYS A 206 6.22 -14.12 -0.82
N ILE A 207 5.79 -14.23 -2.07
CA ILE A 207 6.70 -14.09 -3.23
C ILE A 207 7.23 -12.67 -3.29
N MET A 208 6.35 -11.68 -3.20
CA MET A 208 6.72 -10.26 -3.21
C MET A 208 7.68 -9.92 -2.06
N THR A 209 7.30 -10.24 -0.84
CA THR A 209 8.08 -9.88 0.36
C THR A 209 9.46 -10.53 0.36
N LYS A 210 9.55 -11.83 0.02
CA LYS A 210 10.83 -12.53 -0.08
C LYS A 210 11.73 -11.94 -1.18
N THR A 211 11.15 -11.52 -2.30
CA THR A 211 11.91 -10.93 -3.40
C THR A 211 12.32 -9.50 -3.07
N ALA A 212 11.39 -8.66 -2.61
CA ALA A 212 11.65 -7.26 -2.28
C ALA A 212 12.67 -7.09 -1.12
N TYR A 213 12.81 -8.09 -0.23
CA TYR A 213 13.81 -8.03 0.83
C TYR A 213 15.24 -7.92 0.28
N TYR A 214 15.52 -8.51 -0.86
CA TYR A 214 16.87 -8.58 -1.45
C TYR A 214 17.09 -7.66 -2.65
N ILE A 215 15.99 -7.27 -3.37
CA ILE A 215 16.09 -6.60 -4.67
C ILE A 215 15.33 -5.29 -4.69
#